data_dbecbae2abf7b820c0ca3cb104f6ed3e
#
_entry.id   dbecbae2abf7b820c0ca3cb104f6ed3e
#
_cell.length_a   1.000
_cell.length_b   1.000
_cell.length_c   1.000
_cell.angle_alpha   90.00
_cell.angle_beta   90.00
_cell.angle_gamma   90.00
#
_symmetry.space_group_name_H-M   'P 1'
#
loop_
_entity.id
_entity.type
_entity.pdbx_description
1 polymer ?
#
loop_
_entity_poly.entity_id
_entity_poly.type
_entity_poly.pdbx_seq_one_letter_code
_entity_poly.pdbx_strand_id
1 'polypeptide(L)'
;MYKRQDLLRELIGLQYVRTNTDLARGNCRLRGEVLDVWMPSRDDPIRIQFDFDGVTKVQVCDPVSWEVLDNLDEAWIHPKEFFMTSPERFEKALESIETELDGRIAHCKSLGKDLEAHRIEQKTRYDLEMLREIGHCQSIENYSLHFDGRERGQRPYCLLDFFAACAKQFHGDPKKFLVIMDESHVSLPQVGGMYHGDRSRKESLICLLYTSDAADDETSV
;
A
#
# COMPACT_ATOMS: atom_id res chain seq x y z
N MET A 1 9.48 17.35 19.96
CA MET A 1 9.46 16.44 21.10
C MET A 1 8.09 15.79 21.15
N TYR A 2 8.03 14.48 20.94
CA TYR A 2 6.75 13.76 20.85
C TYR A 2 6.13 13.58 22.22
N LYS A 3 4.90 14.07 22.38
CA LYS A 3 4.08 13.74 23.53
C LYS A 3 3.45 12.36 23.34
N ARG A 4 3.28 11.60 24.41
CA ARG A 4 2.73 10.23 24.42
C ARG A 4 1.44 10.08 23.60
N GLN A 5 0.51 11.04 23.72
CA GLN A 5 -0.77 10.98 23.01
C GLN A 5 -0.62 11.25 21.53
N ASP A 6 0.32 12.10 21.15
CA ASP A 6 0.55 12.42 19.74
C ASP A 6 1.18 11.22 19.02
N LEU A 7 2.16 10.57 19.66
CA LEU A 7 2.75 9.36 19.11
C LEU A 7 1.71 8.22 18.99
N LEU A 8 0.81 8.07 19.97
CA LEU A 8 -0.25 7.08 19.86
C LEU A 8 -1.22 7.37 18.71
N ARG A 9 -1.57 8.65 18.48
CA ARG A 9 -2.41 9.02 17.31
C ARG A 9 -1.70 8.74 16.00
N GLU A 10 -0.41 9.05 15.92
CA GLU A 10 0.39 8.74 14.74
C GLU A 10 0.43 7.23 14.47
N LEU A 11 0.63 6.39 15.50
CA LEU A 11 0.60 4.93 15.36
C LEU A 11 -0.75 4.42 14.87
N ILE A 12 -1.86 4.96 15.37
CA ILE A 12 -3.21 4.63 14.87
C ILE A 12 -3.33 5.08 13.40
N GLY A 13 -2.82 6.26 13.06
CA GLY A 13 -2.72 6.72 11.67
C GLY A 13 -1.87 5.79 10.78
N LEU A 14 -0.85 5.16 11.33
CA LEU A 14 -0.03 4.13 10.68
C LEU A 14 -0.68 2.72 10.70
N GLN A 15 -1.97 2.63 11.04
CA GLN A 15 -2.78 1.41 11.07
C GLN A 15 -2.40 0.41 12.16
N TYR A 16 -1.66 0.82 13.22
CA TYR A 16 -1.45 -0.05 14.37
C TYR A 16 -2.72 -0.19 15.18
N VAL A 17 -3.01 -1.41 15.61
CA VAL A 17 -4.18 -1.69 16.46
C VAL A 17 -3.78 -1.52 17.91
N ARG A 18 -4.49 -0.65 18.64
CA ARG A 18 -4.30 -0.53 20.08
C ARG A 18 -4.87 -1.73 20.81
N THR A 19 -4.06 -2.37 21.63
CA THR A 19 -4.48 -3.46 22.52
C THR A 19 -4.23 -3.11 23.99
N ASN A 20 -5.00 -3.73 24.88
CA ASN A 20 -4.78 -3.65 26.34
C ASN A 20 -4.31 -5.01 26.92
N THR A 21 -4.31 -6.05 26.11
CA THR A 21 -3.94 -7.42 26.48
C THR A 21 -2.58 -7.80 25.92
N ASP A 22 -2.51 -8.87 25.19
CA ASP A 22 -1.28 -9.38 24.60
C ASP A 22 -0.87 -8.55 23.37
N LEU A 23 0.41 -8.22 23.30
CA LEU A 23 0.95 -7.51 22.16
C LEU A 23 1.29 -8.52 21.06
N ALA A 24 0.80 -8.26 19.85
CA ALA A 24 1.12 -9.00 18.64
C ALA A 24 1.73 -8.08 17.59
N ARG A 25 2.32 -8.64 16.55
CA ARG A 25 2.84 -7.87 15.42
C ARG A 25 1.75 -7.00 14.79
N GLY A 26 2.05 -5.73 14.53
CA GLY A 26 1.10 -4.75 14.04
C GLY A 26 0.21 -4.12 15.11
N ASN A 27 0.50 -4.37 16.40
CA ASN A 27 -0.23 -3.78 17.51
C ASN A 27 0.65 -2.84 18.32
N CYS A 28 -0.01 -1.93 19.03
CA CYS A 28 0.62 -1.09 20.05
C CYS A 28 -0.14 -1.18 21.37
N ARG A 29 0.58 -1.04 22.48
CA ARG A 29 0.03 -1.16 23.83
C ARG A 29 0.57 -0.06 24.72
N LEU A 30 -0.33 0.74 25.31
CA LEU A 30 0.02 1.79 26.24
C LEU A 30 -0.32 1.39 27.67
N ARG A 31 0.68 1.34 28.55
CA ARG A 31 0.54 1.09 30.00
C ARG A 31 1.28 2.16 30.79
N GLY A 32 0.53 3.06 31.40
CA GLY A 32 1.11 4.19 32.14
C GLY A 32 1.95 5.08 31.22
N GLU A 33 3.24 5.17 31.50
CA GLU A 33 4.22 5.96 30.74
C GLU A 33 5.02 5.13 29.74
N VAL A 34 4.60 3.89 29.49
CA VAL A 34 5.27 2.96 28.57
C VAL A 34 4.37 2.66 27.38
N LEU A 35 4.89 2.85 26.18
CA LEU A 35 4.27 2.48 24.94
C LEU A 35 5.10 1.37 24.29
N ASP A 36 4.52 0.20 24.19
CA ASP A 36 5.10 -0.94 23.47
C ASP A 36 4.52 -0.98 22.05
N VAL A 37 5.38 -1.12 21.05
CA VAL A 37 5.00 -1.22 19.63
C VAL A 37 5.70 -2.41 19.00
N TRP A 38 4.93 -3.29 18.36
CA TRP A 38 5.50 -4.42 17.65
C TRP A 38 5.27 -4.29 16.15
N MET A 39 6.33 -3.92 15.44
CA MET A 39 6.26 -3.77 13.98
C MET A 39 6.14 -5.13 13.28
N PRO A 40 5.37 -5.23 12.17
CA PRO A 40 5.29 -6.45 11.36
C PRO A 40 6.65 -6.95 10.84
N SER A 41 7.55 -6.01 10.55
CA SER A 41 8.88 -6.26 9.97
C SER A 41 9.97 -6.64 10.97
N ARG A 42 9.67 -6.67 12.28
CA ARG A 42 10.64 -6.99 13.33
C ARG A 42 10.23 -8.21 14.14
N ASP A 43 11.24 -8.94 14.60
CA ASP A 43 11.02 -10.07 15.49
C ASP A 43 10.73 -9.63 16.91
N ASP A 44 11.34 -8.51 17.34
CA ASP A 44 11.26 -7.99 18.69
C ASP A 44 10.47 -6.68 18.77
N PRO A 45 9.63 -6.50 19.81
CA PRO A 45 8.91 -5.26 20.06
C PRO A 45 9.83 -4.14 20.54
N ILE A 46 9.41 -2.90 20.23
CA ILE A 46 10.05 -1.69 20.72
C ILE A 46 9.25 -1.15 21.90
N ARG A 47 9.93 -0.84 22.98
CA ARG A 47 9.43 -0.17 24.17
C ARG A 47 9.88 1.27 24.20
N ILE A 48 8.94 2.20 24.33
CA ILE A 48 9.18 3.64 24.40
C ILE A 48 8.71 4.10 25.78
N GLN A 49 9.63 4.65 26.56
CA GLN A 49 9.33 5.22 27.88
C GLN A 49 9.21 6.74 27.77
N PHE A 50 8.24 7.27 28.48
CA PHE A 50 7.94 8.70 28.53
C PHE A 50 8.08 9.23 29.95
N ASP A 51 8.35 10.53 30.06
CA ASP A 51 8.11 11.35 31.23
C ASP A 51 7.31 12.62 30.87
N PHE A 52 7.30 13.60 31.76
CA PHE A 52 6.59 14.86 31.52
C PHE A 52 7.12 15.63 30.30
N ASP A 53 8.41 15.49 29.99
CA ASP A 53 9.09 16.23 28.93
C ASP A 53 9.11 15.49 27.58
N GLY A 54 8.74 14.21 27.55
CA GLY A 54 8.64 13.43 26.32
C GLY A 54 9.28 12.04 26.39
N VAL A 55 9.86 11.57 25.29
CA VAL A 55 10.52 10.26 25.22
C VAL A 55 11.84 10.30 25.98
N THR A 56 12.00 9.37 26.93
CA THR A 56 13.22 9.23 27.73
C THR A 56 14.09 8.06 27.32
N LYS A 57 13.46 6.95 26.88
CA LYS A 57 14.19 5.75 26.45
C LYS A 57 13.45 5.07 25.31
N VAL A 58 14.23 4.49 24.40
CA VAL A 58 13.77 3.59 23.35
C VAL A 58 14.54 2.29 23.48
N GLN A 59 13.83 1.18 23.61
CA GLN A 59 14.42 -0.12 23.95
C GLN A 59 13.85 -1.22 23.08
N VAL A 60 14.68 -2.21 22.73
CA VAL A 60 14.23 -3.46 22.13
C VAL A 60 14.01 -4.45 23.27
N CYS A 61 12.88 -5.13 23.27
CA CYS A 61 12.54 -6.09 24.32
C CYS A 61 12.29 -7.48 23.73
N ASP A 62 12.60 -8.51 24.52
CA ASP A 62 12.19 -9.87 24.18
C ASP A 62 10.66 -10.00 24.18
N PRO A 63 10.06 -10.63 23.17
CA PRO A 63 8.60 -10.68 23.02
C PRO A 63 7.89 -11.54 24.08
N VAL A 64 8.62 -12.42 24.77
CA VAL A 64 8.07 -13.35 25.77
C VAL A 64 8.36 -12.88 27.20
N SER A 65 9.64 -12.65 27.51
CA SER A 65 10.09 -12.26 28.86
C SER A 65 9.95 -10.78 29.14
N TRP A 66 9.88 -9.95 28.10
CA TRP A 66 9.88 -8.47 28.16
C TRP A 66 11.16 -7.89 28.77
N GLU A 67 12.22 -8.69 28.82
CA GLU A 67 13.54 -8.21 29.19
C GLU A 67 14.10 -7.29 28.09
N VAL A 68 14.83 -6.27 28.52
CA VAL A 68 15.47 -5.34 27.59
C VAL A 68 16.68 -6.04 26.95
N LEU A 69 16.63 -6.16 25.62
CA LEU A 69 17.70 -6.73 24.84
C LEU A 69 18.73 -5.66 24.43
N ASP A 70 18.23 -4.45 24.07
CA ASP A 70 19.09 -3.36 23.63
C ASP A 70 18.44 -1.98 23.90
N ASN A 71 19.27 -0.93 23.99
CA ASN A 71 18.86 0.45 24.09
C ASN A 71 19.20 1.16 22.78
N LEU A 72 18.21 1.87 22.23
CA LEU A 72 18.37 2.58 20.97
C LEU A 72 18.35 4.09 21.19
N ASP A 73 19.18 4.81 20.44
CA ASP A 73 19.13 6.28 20.40
C ASP A 73 17.93 6.76 19.58
N GLU A 74 17.56 6.00 18.54
CA GLU A 74 16.43 6.27 17.67
C GLU A 74 15.77 4.97 17.17
N ALA A 75 14.49 5.04 16.83
CA ALA A 75 13.77 3.94 16.19
C ALA A 75 12.88 4.46 15.06
N TRP A 76 12.94 3.79 13.92
CA TRP A 76 12.09 4.05 12.77
C TRP A 76 10.88 3.12 12.81
N ILE A 77 9.69 3.68 12.98
CA ILE A 77 8.44 2.93 13.01
C ILE A 77 7.76 3.07 11.66
N HIS A 78 7.71 1.97 10.93
CA HIS A 78 7.07 1.91 9.62
C HIS A 78 5.57 1.64 9.76
N PRO A 79 4.74 2.03 8.79
CA PRO A 79 3.33 1.66 8.75
C PRO A 79 3.12 0.14 8.86
N LYS A 80 2.00 -0.25 9.47
CA LYS A 80 1.60 -1.66 9.54
C LYS A 80 1.28 -2.23 8.16
N GLU A 81 0.63 -1.44 7.32
CA GLU A 81 0.25 -1.81 5.96
C GLU A 81 1.20 -1.17 4.94
N PHE A 82 1.50 -1.88 3.86
CA PHE A 82 2.42 -1.41 2.82
C PHE A 82 1.86 -0.29 1.96
N PHE A 83 0.54 -0.26 1.77
CA PHE A 83 -0.12 0.68 0.87
C PHE A 83 -0.93 1.68 1.69
N MET A 84 -0.26 2.75 2.13
CA MET A 84 -0.92 3.87 2.77
C MET A 84 -0.92 5.09 1.85
N THR A 85 -2.07 5.72 1.76
CA THR A 85 -2.20 7.00 1.07
C THR A 85 -2.64 8.09 2.05
N SER A 86 -2.31 9.35 1.76
CA SER A 86 -2.79 10.46 2.61
C SER A 86 -4.31 10.61 2.49
N PRO A 87 -4.99 11.11 3.53
CA PRO A 87 -6.45 11.33 3.49
C PRO A 87 -6.89 12.15 2.28
N GLU A 88 -6.13 13.20 1.92
CA GLU A 88 -6.46 14.04 0.77
C GLU A 88 -6.33 13.30 -0.57
N ARG A 89 -5.36 12.40 -0.69
CA ARG A 89 -5.22 11.54 -1.87
C ARG A 89 -6.30 10.50 -1.92
N PHE A 90 -6.68 9.96 -0.77
CA PHE A 90 -7.74 8.98 -0.66
C PHE A 90 -9.07 9.54 -1.17
N GLU A 91 -9.48 10.73 -0.69
CA GLU A 91 -10.71 11.39 -1.15
C GLU A 91 -10.67 11.69 -2.66
N LYS A 92 -9.57 12.22 -3.17
CA LYS A 92 -9.40 12.44 -4.61
C LYS A 92 -9.50 11.16 -5.44
N ALA A 93 -8.98 10.05 -4.90
CA ALA A 93 -9.09 8.76 -5.56
C ALA A 93 -10.54 8.31 -5.65
N LEU A 94 -11.33 8.46 -4.56
CA LEU A 94 -12.76 8.13 -4.56
C LEU A 94 -13.54 8.97 -5.57
N GLU A 95 -13.31 10.28 -5.62
CA GLU A 95 -13.94 11.18 -6.61
C GLU A 95 -13.57 10.79 -8.04
N SER A 96 -12.30 10.40 -8.26
CA SER A 96 -11.82 9.96 -9.57
C SER A 96 -12.47 8.65 -10.01
N ILE A 97 -12.63 7.68 -9.09
CA ILE A 97 -13.34 6.42 -9.35
C ILE A 97 -14.82 6.69 -9.70
N GLU A 98 -15.49 7.57 -8.98
CA GLU A 98 -16.90 7.95 -9.29
C GLU A 98 -17.01 8.56 -10.67
N THR A 99 -16.12 9.48 -11.02
CA THR A 99 -16.10 10.13 -12.34
C THR A 99 -15.90 9.11 -13.47
N GLU A 100 -14.98 8.16 -13.28
CA GLU A 100 -14.74 7.08 -14.24
C GLU A 100 -15.95 6.16 -14.37
N LEU A 101 -16.60 5.81 -13.25
CA LEU A 101 -17.81 5.00 -13.22
C LEU A 101 -18.92 5.61 -14.06
N ASP A 102 -19.21 6.89 -13.85
CA ASP A 102 -20.28 7.59 -14.57
C ASP A 102 -20.02 7.62 -16.08
N GLY A 103 -18.78 7.90 -16.47
CA GLY A 103 -18.36 7.84 -17.86
C GLY A 103 -18.51 6.44 -18.45
N ARG A 104 -18.18 5.40 -17.69
CA ARG A 104 -18.29 4.01 -18.13
C ARG A 104 -19.73 3.55 -18.26
N ILE A 105 -20.58 3.91 -17.31
CA ILE A 105 -22.04 3.64 -17.38
C ILE A 105 -22.62 4.25 -18.65
N ALA A 106 -22.32 5.53 -18.94
CA ALA A 106 -22.80 6.23 -20.13
C ALA A 106 -22.33 5.52 -21.41
N HIS A 107 -21.06 5.09 -21.45
CA HIS A 107 -20.50 4.36 -22.58
C HIS A 107 -21.19 2.99 -22.78
N CYS A 108 -21.39 2.20 -21.72
CA CYS A 108 -22.06 0.91 -21.82
C CYS A 108 -23.51 1.07 -22.31
N LYS A 109 -24.24 2.06 -21.81
CA LYS A 109 -25.61 2.36 -22.25
C LYS A 109 -25.66 2.77 -23.72
N SER A 110 -24.69 3.55 -24.20
CA SER A 110 -24.62 3.94 -25.61
C SER A 110 -24.40 2.75 -26.58
N LEU A 111 -23.81 1.66 -26.06
CA LEU A 111 -23.62 0.40 -26.80
C LEU A 111 -24.78 -0.60 -26.62
N GLY A 112 -25.86 -0.24 -25.90
CA GLY A 112 -27.00 -1.12 -25.62
C GLY A 112 -26.67 -2.22 -24.61
N LYS A 113 -25.62 -2.04 -23.78
CA LYS A 113 -25.13 -2.99 -22.76
C LYS A 113 -25.64 -2.61 -21.37
N ASP A 114 -26.97 -2.56 -21.22
CA ASP A 114 -27.60 -2.09 -19.99
C ASP A 114 -27.32 -3.03 -18.78
N LEU A 115 -27.25 -4.34 -19.01
CA LEU A 115 -26.96 -5.29 -17.93
C LEU A 115 -25.54 -5.14 -17.40
N GLU A 116 -24.55 -4.96 -18.28
CA GLU A 116 -23.18 -4.70 -17.90
C GLU A 116 -23.06 -3.35 -17.17
N ALA A 117 -23.73 -2.30 -17.67
CA ALA A 117 -23.77 -1.02 -17.01
C ALA A 117 -24.29 -1.11 -15.58
N HIS A 118 -25.39 -1.85 -15.36
CA HIS A 118 -25.98 -2.04 -14.03
C HIS A 118 -25.05 -2.83 -13.09
N ARG A 119 -24.43 -3.90 -13.58
CA ARG A 119 -23.50 -4.71 -12.78
C ARG A 119 -22.26 -3.92 -12.34
N ILE A 120 -21.67 -3.15 -13.27
CA ILE A 120 -20.53 -2.29 -12.97
C ILE A 120 -20.94 -1.24 -11.93
N GLU A 121 -22.06 -0.58 -12.13
CA GLU A 121 -22.58 0.43 -11.20
C GLU A 121 -22.77 -0.15 -9.81
N GLN A 122 -23.48 -1.27 -9.68
CA GLN A 122 -23.78 -1.88 -8.39
C GLN A 122 -22.48 -2.29 -7.65
N LYS A 123 -21.56 -2.92 -8.36
CA LYS A 123 -20.30 -3.36 -7.74
C LYS A 123 -19.44 -2.18 -7.31
N THR A 124 -19.19 -1.22 -8.21
CA THR A 124 -18.28 -0.12 -7.91
C THR A 124 -18.84 0.80 -6.81
N ARG A 125 -20.17 1.03 -6.77
CA ARG A 125 -20.79 1.78 -5.66
C ARG A 125 -20.65 1.05 -4.33
N TYR A 126 -20.80 -0.26 -4.31
CA TYR A 126 -20.54 -1.07 -3.11
C TYR A 126 -19.06 -0.98 -2.67
N ASP A 127 -18.11 -1.09 -3.61
CA ASP A 127 -16.69 -0.97 -3.31
C ASP A 127 -16.35 0.43 -2.76
N LEU A 128 -16.93 1.49 -3.32
CA LEU A 128 -16.78 2.86 -2.82
C LEU A 128 -17.36 3.06 -1.41
N GLU A 129 -18.49 2.44 -1.10
CA GLU A 129 -19.07 2.44 0.24
C GLU A 129 -18.14 1.75 1.23
N MET A 130 -17.63 0.56 0.90
CA MET A 130 -16.65 -0.16 1.72
C MET A 130 -15.36 0.66 1.93
N LEU A 131 -14.86 1.32 0.90
CA LEU A 131 -13.69 2.18 1.00
C LEU A 131 -13.94 3.37 1.97
N ARG A 132 -15.11 3.99 1.93
CA ARG A 132 -15.48 5.09 2.84
C ARG A 132 -15.64 4.65 4.28
N GLU A 133 -16.28 3.49 4.50
CA GLU A 133 -16.63 3.02 5.85
C GLU A 133 -15.45 2.32 6.54
N ILE A 134 -14.68 1.51 5.81
CA ILE A 134 -13.67 0.61 6.37
C ILE A 134 -12.26 0.98 5.89
N GLY A 135 -12.15 1.78 4.82
CA GLY A 135 -10.86 2.09 4.18
C GLY A 135 -10.31 0.97 3.30
N HIS A 136 -11.09 -0.08 3.07
CA HIS A 136 -10.69 -1.24 2.26
C HIS A 136 -11.89 -1.84 1.53
N CYS A 137 -11.65 -2.39 0.33
CA CYS A 137 -12.61 -3.21 -0.39
C CYS A 137 -11.94 -4.45 -0.96
N GLN A 138 -12.74 -5.45 -1.34
CA GLN A 138 -12.21 -6.62 -2.02
C GLN A 138 -11.70 -6.20 -3.42
N SER A 139 -10.49 -6.63 -3.77
CA SER A 139 -9.84 -6.27 -5.03
C SER A 139 -9.51 -4.78 -5.15
N ILE A 140 -9.08 -4.14 -4.05
CA ILE A 140 -8.67 -2.72 -4.01
C ILE A 140 -7.56 -2.42 -5.03
N GLU A 141 -6.76 -3.42 -5.41
CA GLU A 141 -5.74 -3.33 -6.46
C GLU A 141 -6.32 -2.89 -7.82
N ASN A 142 -7.60 -3.13 -8.09
CA ASN A 142 -8.26 -2.68 -9.32
C ASN A 142 -8.40 -1.16 -9.41
N TYR A 143 -8.30 -0.48 -8.28
CA TYR A 143 -8.39 0.98 -8.16
C TYR A 143 -7.01 1.63 -7.94
N SER A 144 -5.92 0.85 -8.06
CA SER A 144 -4.56 1.30 -7.74
C SER A 144 -4.13 2.55 -8.52
N LEU A 145 -4.54 2.68 -9.78
CA LEU A 145 -4.28 3.86 -10.61
C LEU A 145 -4.72 5.16 -9.91
N HIS A 146 -5.92 5.16 -9.33
CA HIS A 146 -6.50 6.33 -8.67
C HIS A 146 -5.76 6.66 -7.38
N PHE A 147 -5.38 5.65 -6.60
CA PHE A 147 -4.63 5.82 -5.34
C PHE A 147 -3.18 6.23 -5.56
N ASP A 148 -2.55 5.72 -6.61
CA ASP A 148 -1.17 6.08 -6.98
C ASP A 148 -1.09 7.44 -7.68
N GLY A 149 -2.20 7.93 -8.22
CA GLY A 149 -2.25 9.16 -9.01
C GLY A 149 -1.53 9.05 -10.35
N ARG A 150 -1.47 7.83 -10.91
CA ARG A 150 -0.90 7.56 -12.22
C ARG A 150 -1.88 8.00 -13.33
N GLU A 151 -1.34 8.32 -14.48
CA GLU A 151 -2.15 8.55 -15.68
C GLU A 151 -2.52 7.21 -16.33
N ARG A 152 -3.63 7.22 -17.08
CA ARG A 152 -4.02 6.05 -17.87
C ARG A 152 -2.90 5.70 -18.83
N GLY A 153 -2.56 4.42 -18.91
CA GLY A 153 -1.47 3.94 -19.72
C GLY A 153 -0.12 3.84 -19.02
N GLN A 154 0.01 4.41 -17.83
CA GLN A 154 1.20 4.23 -17.02
C GLN A 154 1.14 2.89 -16.27
N ARG A 155 2.21 2.09 -16.42
CA ARG A 155 2.32 0.82 -15.69
C ARG A 155 2.44 1.05 -14.17
N PRO A 156 2.00 0.10 -13.34
CA PRO A 156 2.24 0.13 -11.91
C PRO A 156 3.73 0.15 -11.57
N TYR A 157 4.06 0.74 -10.43
CA TYR A 157 5.42 0.65 -9.89
C TYR A 157 5.78 -0.80 -9.59
N CYS A 158 6.93 -1.22 -10.07
CA CYS A 158 7.48 -2.55 -9.80
C CYS A 158 8.79 -2.45 -9.02
N LEU A 159 9.30 -3.59 -8.59
CA LEU A 159 10.54 -3.66 -7.78
C LEU A 159 11.72 -2.97 -8.46
N LEU A 160 11.82 -3.04 -9.79
CA LEU A 160 12.88 -2.38 -10.55
C LEU A 160 12.83 -0.85 -10.46
N ASP A 161 11.64 -0.26 -10.28
CA ASP A 161 11.52 1.19 -10.09
C ASP A 161 12.08 1.63 -8.74
N PHE A 162 11.92 0.81 -7.70
CA PHE A 162 12.54 1.06 -6.40
C PHE A 162 14.05 0.95 -6.49
N PHE A 163 14.59 -0.04 -7.20
CA PHE A 163 16.03 -0.14 -7.44
C PHE A 163 16.56 1.07 -8.22
N ALA A 164 15.83 1.50 -9.25
CA ALA A 164 16.19 2.70 -10.01
C ALA A 164 16.15 3.97 -9.15
N ALA A 165 15.14 4.12 -8.28
CA ALA A 165 15.05 5.24 -7.35
C ALA A 165 16.20 5.24 -6.34
N CYS A 166 16.54 4.10 -5.74
CA CYS A 166 17.68 3.94 -4.87
C CYS A 166 19.00 4.25 -5.59
N ALA A 167 19.20 3.72 -6.80
CA ALA A 167 20.40 3.97 -7.58
C ALA A 167 20.56 5.45 -7.92
N LYS A 168 19.46 6.14 -8.25
CA LYS A 168 19.45 7.58 -8.46
C LYS A 168 19.85 8.35 -7.19
N GLN A 169 19.30 7.96 -6.05
CA GLN A 169 19.59 8.61 -4.77
C GLN A 169 21.05 8.46 -4.35
N PHE A 170 21.64 7.24 -4.46
CA PHE A 170 22.99 6.97 -3.97
C PHE A 170 24.09 7.22 -5.00
N HIS A 171 23.79 7.11 -6.29
CA HIS A 171 24.78 7.19 -7.37
C HIS A 171 24.49 8.30 -8.40
N GLY A 172 23.38 9.01 -8.26
CA GLY A 172 22.96 10.05 -9.21
C GLY A 172 22.42 9.52 -10.55
N ASP A 173 22.44 8.22 -10.77
CA ASP A 173 22.02 7.58 -12.03
C ASP A 173 21.04 6.42 -11.73
N PRO A 174 19.77 6.48 -12.23
CA PRO A 174 18.78 5.45 -12.00
C PRO A 174 19.11 4.10 -12.65
N LYS A 175 20.05 4.05 -13.58
CA LYS A 175 20.47 2.81 -14.26
C LYS A 175 21.66 2.13 -13.59
N LYS A 176 22.21 2.71 -12.52
CA LYS A 176 23.40 2.21 -11.86
C LYS A 176 23.08 1.14 -10.80
N PHE A 177 22.44 0.06 -11.21
CA PHE A 177 22.24 -1.15 -10.42
C PHE A 177 22.41 -2.38 -11.28
N LEU A 178 22.72 -3.51 -10.67
CA LEU A 178 22.93 -4.78 -11.35
C LEU A 178 21.78 -5.73 -11.03
N VAL A 179 21.22 -6.33 -12.06
CA VAL A 179 20.26 -7.43 -11.95
C VAL A 179 20.93 -8.72 -12.39
N ILE A 180 20.96 -9.70 -11.51
CA ILE A 180 21.45 -11.06 -11.79
C ILE A 180 20.23 -11.97 -11.86
N MET A 181 19.97 -12.54 -13.03
CA MET A 181 18.84 -13.44 -13.26
C MET A 181 19.35 -14.87 -13.33
N ASP A 182 19.05 -15.65 -12.32
CA ASP A 182 19.34 -17.08 -12.31
C ASP A 182 18.39 -17.81 -13.25
N GLU A 183 18.86 -18.92 -13.84
CA GLU A 183 18.09 -19.73 -14.81
C GLU A 183 17.45 -18.89 -15.94
N SER A 184 18.19 -17.89 -16.42
CA SER A 184 17.67 -16.92 -17.40
C SER A 184 17.19 -17.56 -18.71
N HIS A 185 17.76 -18.73 -19.07
CA HIS A 185 17.34 -19.50 -20.25
C HIS A 185 15.90 -20.04 -20.15
N VAL A 186 15.37 -20.20 -18.93
CA VAL A 186 13.98 -20.59 -18.65
C VAL A 186 13.13 -19.36 -18.34
N SER A 187 13.63 -18.48 -17.47
CA SER A 187 12.87 -17.34 -16.95
C SER A 187 12.51 -16.30 -18.03
N LEU A 188 13.45 -15.97 -18.93
CA LEU A 188 13.20 -14.97 -19.98
C LEU A 188 12.13 -15.40 -20.99
N PRO A 189 12.17 -16.63 -21.55
CA PRO A 189 11.09 -17.11 -22.42
C PRO A 189 9.74 -17.18 -21.72
N GLN A 190 9.69 -17.56 -20.43
CA GLN A 190 8.45 -17.58 -19.66
C GLN A 190 7.83 -16.18 -19.53
N VAL A 191 8.63 -15.19 -19.10
CA VAL A 191 8.17 -13.80 -18.99
C VAL A 191 7.69 -13.28 -20.35
N GLY A 192 8.43 -13.54 -21.42
CA GLY A 192 8.03 -13.18 -22.77
C GLY A 192 6.70 -13.82 -23.20
N GLY A 193 6.49 -15.10 -22.87
CA GLY A 193 5.23 -15.81 -23.16
C GLY A 193 4.03 -15.31 -22.36
N MET A 194 4.25 -14.80 -21.13
CA MET A 194 3.20 -14.25 -20.29
C MET A 194 2.66 -12.90 -20.79
N TYR A 195 3.47 -12.14 -21.51
CA TYR A 195 3.12 -10.78 -21.95
C TYR A 195 1.79 -10.71 -22.72
N HIS A 196 1.65 -11.50 -23.79
CA HIS A 196 0.43 -11.50 -24.60
C HIS A 196 -0.80 -12.01 -23.85
N GLY A 197 -0.64 -13.02 -23.00
CA GLY A 197 -1.72 -13.56 -22.16
C GLY A 197 -2.19 -12.55 -21.12
N ASP A 198 -1.28 -11.86 -20.46
CA ASP A 198 -1.60 -10.85 -19.47
C ASP A 198 -2.25 -9.61 -20.11
N ARG A 199 -1.73 -9.16 -21.25
CA ARG A 199 -2.33 -8.06 -22.03
C ARG A 199 -3.77 -8.37 -22.41
N SER A 200 -4.06 -9.53 -22.99
CA SER A 200 -5.43 -9.93 -23.38
C SER A 200 -6.37 -10.00 -22.15
N ARG A 201 -5.88 -10.52 -21.04
CA ARG A 201 -6.65 -10.55 -19.79
C ARG A 201 -6.96 -9.13 -19.29
N LYS A 202 -5.98 -8.25 -19.31
CA LYS A 202 -6.13 -6.86 -18.87
C LYS A 202 -7.09 -6.08 -19.76
N GLU A 203 -7.02 -6.21 -21.06
CA GLU A 203 -7.98 -5.59 -22.00
C GLU A 203 -9.43 -6.00 -21.69
N SER A 204 -9.66 -7.26 -21.37
CA SER A 204 -10.98 -7.74 -20.94
C SER A 204 -11.41 -7.14 -19.59
N LEU A 205 -10.48 -6.96 -18.66
CA LEU A 205 -10.74 -6.40 -17.33
C LEU A 205 -11.02 -4.89 -17.38
N ILE A 206 -10.35 -4.13 -18.26
CA ILE A 206 -10.65 -2.69 -18.50
C ILE A 206 -12.11 -2.52 -18.91
N CYS A 207 -12.61 -3.39 -19.78
CA CYS A 207 -14.00 -3.34 -20.19
C CYS A 207 -15.00 -3.46 -19.04
N LEU A 208 -14.56 -4.05 -17.92
CA LEU A 208 -15.39 -4.31 -16.73
C LEU A 208 -15.07 -3.39 -15.55
N LEU A 209 -14.26 -2.35 -15.73
CA LEU A 209 -13.71 -1.51 -14.63
C LEU A 209 -12.93 -2.30 -13.57
N TYR A 210 -12.43 -3.48 -13.92
CA TYR A 210 -11.66 -4.28 -12.98
C TYR A 210 -10.18 -3.88 -12.91
N THR A 211 -9.69 -3.15 -13.90
CA THR A 211 -8.37 -2.51 -13.85
C THR A 211 -8.35 -1.37 -14.85
N SER A 212 -8.21 -0.17 -14.39
CA SER A 212 -7.76 0.96 -15.21
C SER A 212 -6.26 0.84 -15.56
N ASP A 213 -5.57 -0.12 -14.97
CA ASP A 213 -4.13 -0.39 -15.10
C ASP A 213 -3.73 -1.25 -16.29
N ALA A 214 -4.69 -1.68 -17.07
CA ALA A 214 -4.40 -2.58 -18.18
C ALA A 214 -3.93 -1.86 -19.46
N ALA A 215 -3.73 -0.57 -19.41
CA ALA A 215 -3.12 0.15 -20.48
C ALA A 215 -1.60 0.15 -20.25
N ASP A 216 -0.97 -0.45 -21.06
CA ASP A 216 -0.20 -0.13 -22.23
C ASP A 216 1.28 -0.16 -22.04
N ASP A 217 1.80 -1.21 -22.52
CA ASP A 217 3.14 -1.29 -23.07
C ASP A 217 3.16 -0.87 -24.56
N GLU A 218 2.55 0.25 -24.92
CA GLU A 218 2.77 0.79 -26.29
C GLU A 218 4.05 1.61 -26.41
N THR A 219 4.85 1.75 -25.36
CA THR A 219 6.05 2.61 -25.38
C THR A 219 7.34 1.94 -24.97
N SER A 220 7.52 0.65 -25.24
CA SER A 220 8.84 0.04 -25.08
C SER A 220 9.23 -0.80 -26.30
N VAL A 221 9.60 -0.10 -27.36
CA VAL A 221 10.57 -0.57 -28.36
C VAL A 221 11.80 0.30 -28.27
#